data_e6d499e35b8a6dab8cbf498e62bb7b5b
#
_entry.id   e6d499e35b8a6dab8cbf498e62bb7b5b
#
_cell.length_a   1.000
_cell.length_b   1.000
_cell.length_c   1.000
_cell.angle_alpha   90.00
_cell.angle_beta   90.00
_cell.angle_gamma   90.00
#
_symmetry.space_group_name_H-M   'P 1'
#
loop_
_entity.id
_entity.type
_entity.pdbx_description
1 polymer ?
#
loop_
_entity_poly.entity_id
_entity_poly.type
_entity_poly.pdbx_seq_one_letter_code
_entity_poly.pdbx_strand_id
1 'polypeptide(L)'
;RDRHRADHLGYIFQQFNLLPYLSVLDNVRLPLRFSARRAQRAGPQAAEDLLARTELPRALWAAPAGTLSVGQQQRVAAARALIGAPAVVIADEPTSALDEALREAFMALLLDSCAAAGSALLFVSHDARLAQRFARVVDLPTINHAARAAA
;
A
#
# COMPACT_ATOMS: atom_id res chain seq x y z
N ARG A 1 -19.47 -7.53 6.07
CA ARG A 1 -18.59 -6.33 6.04
C ARG A 1 -17.13 -6.70 5.75
N ASP A 2 -16.55 -7.67 6.45
CA ASP A 2 -15.11 -8.01 6.31
C ASP A 2 -14.78 -8.61 4.95
N ARG A 3 -15.65 -9.46 4.40
CA ARG A 3 -15.50 -10.00 3.05
C ARG A 3 -15.45 -8.89 1.98
N HIS A 4 -16.33 -7.88 2.11
CA HIS A 4 -16.33 -6.74 1.18
C HIS A 4 -15.02 -5.95 1.25
N ARG A 5 -14.49 -5.71 2.46
CA ARG A 5 -13.17 -5.07 2.63
C ARG A 5 -12.07 -5.90 1.98
N ALA A 6 -12.04 -7.21 2.25
CA ALA A 6 -11.04 -8.11 1.67
C ALA A 6 -11.07 -8.10 0.14
N ASP A 7 -12.26 -8.01 -0.48
CA ASP A 7 -12.43 -8.04 -1.93
C ASP A 7 -12.03 -6.74 -2.63
N HIS A 8 -12.20 -5.58 -1.96
CA HIS A 8 -12.16 -4.26 -2.62
C HIS A 8 -11.10 -3.31 -2.08
N LEU A 9 -10.56 -3.54 -0.87
CA LEU A 9 -9.61 -2.62 -0.26
C LEU A 9 -8.21 -3.23 -0.18
N GLY A 10 -7.21 -2.48 -0.64
CA GLY A 10 -5.81 -2.64 -0.29
C GLY A 10 -5.46 -1.68 0.84
N TYR A 11 -4.56 -2.06 1.74
CA TYR A 11 -4.17 -1.19 2.85
C TYR A 11 -2.65 -1.18 3.04
N ILE A 12 -2.08 0.03 3.12
CA ILE A 12 -0.70 0.28 3.51
C ILE A 12 -0.75 1.01 4.84
N PHE A 13 -0.30 0.34 5.90
CA PHE A 13 -0.24 0.90 7.24
C PHE A 13 1.04 1.71 7.45
N GLN A 14 1.03 2.64 8.37
CA GLN A 14 2.19 3.43 8.76
C GLN A 14 3.41 2.57 9.14
N GLN A 15 3.20 1.47 9.86
CA GLN A 15 4.23 0.49 10.24
C GLN A 15 4.30 -0.72 9.30
N PHE A 16 3.71 -0.61 8.09
CA PHE A 16 3.62 -1.65 7.06
C PHE A 16 2.91 -2.94 7.47
N ASN A 17 2.95 -3.34 8.74
CA ASN A 17 2.31 -4.55 9.31
C ASN A 17 2.57 -5.82 8.48
N LEU A 18 3.83 -6.01 8.04
CA LEU A 18 4.25 -7.26 7.44
C LEU A 18 4.38 -8.32 8.53
N LEU A 19 4.09 -9.57 8.18
CA LEU A 19 4.35 -10.70 9.06
C LEU A 19 5.85 -11.04 8.97
N PRO A 20 6.66 -10.76 10.01
CA PRO A 20 8.11 -10.76 9.90
C PRO A 20 8.71 -12.15 9.65
N TYR A 21 8.01 -13.20 10.04
CA TYR A 21 8.40 -14.59 9.89
C TYR A 21 7.98 -15.23 8.55
N LEU A 22 7.09 -14.57 7.80
CA LEU A 22 6.72 -15.00 6.46
C LEU A 22 7.71 -14.46 5.43
N SER A 23 7.86 -15.21 4.33
CA SER A 23 8.62 -14.71 3.17
C SER A 23 7.99 -13.45 2.60
N VAL A 24 8.79 -12.68 1.85
CA VAL A 24 8.30 -11.53 1.07
C VAL A 24 7.15 -11.94 0.16
N LEU A 25 7.31 -13.01 -0.61
CA LEU A 25 6.27 -13.53 -1.49
C LEU A 25 4.98 -13.89 -0.74
N ASP A 26 5.10 -14.56 0.41
CA ASP A 26 3.93 -14.95 1.20
C ASP A 26 3.21 -13.74 1.78
N ASN A 27 3.96 -12.72 2.22
CA ASN A 27 3.35 -11.45 2.65
C ASN A 27 2.54 -10.80 1.52
N VAL A 28 3.08 -10.75 0.29
CA VAL A 28 2.37 -10.18 -0.86
C VAL A 28 1.13 -11.02 -1.20
N ARG A 29 1.22 -12.34 -1.16
CA ARG A 29 0.11 -13.25 -1.49
C ARG A 29 -0.97 -13.35 -0.40
N LEU A 30 -0.69 -12.85 0.81
CA LEU A 30 -1.57 -13.02 1.97
C LEU A 30 -3.03 -12.56 1.71
N PRO A 31 -3.31 -11.40 1.07
CA PRO A 31 -4.69 -10.97 0.79
C PRO A 31 -5.48 -11.95 -0.08
N LEU A 32 -4.82 -12.72 -0.94
CA LEU A 32 -5.48 -13.69 -1.81
C LEU A 32 -6.11 -14.86 -1.03
N ARG A 33 -5.60 -15.15 0.18
CA ARG A 33 -6.17 -16.18 1.07
C ARG A 33 -7.52 -15.76 1.66
N PHE A 34 -7.79 -14.47 1.73
CA PHE A 34 -9.02 -13.91 2.33
C PHE A 34 -10.04 -13.45 1.29
N SER A 35 -9.67 -13.42 -0.01
CA SER A 35 -10.53 -12.99 -1.10
C SER A 35 -10.38 -13.86 -2.34
N ALA A 36 -11.36 -14.72 -2.58
CA ALA A 36 -11.42 -15.50 -3.80
C ALA A 36 -11.49 -14.61 -5.05
N ARG A 37 -12.16 -13.45 -4.95
CA ARG A 37 -12.25 -12.48 -6.05
C ARG A 37 -10.89 -11.90 -6.40
N ARG A 38 -10.09 -11.51 -5.40
CA ARG A 38 -8.72 -11.02 -5.64
C ARG A 38 -7.82 -12.13 -6.19
N ALA A 39 -7.96 -13.35 -5.68
CA ALA A 39 -7.22 -14.50 -6.17
C ALA A 39 -7.51 -14.79 -7.65
N GLN A 40 -8.78 -14.72 -8.06
CA GLN A 40 -9.17 -14.89 -9.47
C GLN A 40 -8.60 -13.79 -10.38
N ARG A 41 -8.58 -12.53 -9.92
CA ARG A 41 -8.03 -11.41 -10.70
C ARG A 41 -6.51 -11.43 -10.78
N ALA A 42 -5.85 -11.89 -9.73
CA ALA A 42 -4.40 -11.81 -9.62
C ALA A 42 -3.64 -12.66 -10.65
N GLY A 43 -4.13 -13.86 -10.93
CA GLY A 43 -3.36 -14.82 -11.72
C GLY A 43 -2.18 -15.45 -10.94
N PRO A 44 -1.53 -16.46 -11.52
CA PRO A 44 -0.56 -17.28 -10.79
C PRO A 44 0.77 -16.58 -10.45
N GLN A 45 1.20 -15.60 -11.26
CA GLN A 45 2.49 -14.91 -11.11
C GLN A 45 2.36 -13.46 -10.63
N ALA A 46 1.15 -13.03 -10.22
CA ALA A 46 0.89 -11.64 -9.90
C ALA A 46 1.75 -11.07 -8.74
N ALA A 47 2.15 -11.90 -7.79
CA ALA A 47 3.01 -11.46 -6.69
C ALA A 47 4.44 -11.17 -7.17
N GLU A 48 4.97 -12.01 -8.03
CA GLU A 48 6.28 -11.87 -8.66
C GLU A 48 6.32 -10.64 -9.56
N ASP A 49 5.29 -10.44 -10.37
CA ASP A 49 5.17 -9.29 -11.27
C ASP A 49 5.10 -7.97 -10.47
N LEU A 50 4.33 -7.94 -9.39
CA LEU A 50 4.25 -6.77 -8.51
C LEU A 50 5.59 -6.50 -7.81
N LEU A 51 6.26 -7.53 -7.30
CA LEU A 51 7.58 -7.38 -6.67
C LEU A 51 8.63 -6.89 -7.66
N ALA A 52 8.61 -7.39 -8.90
CA ALA A 52 9.49 -6.90 -9.95
C ALA A 52 9.26 -5.42 -10.25
N ARG A 53 7.99 -4.98 -10.33
CA ARG A 53 7.61 -3.57 -10.54
C ARG A 53 8.02 -2.66 -9.38
N THR A 54 8.09 -3.19 -8.16
CA THR A 54 8.60 -2.43 -7.01
C THR A 54 10.12 -2.40 -6.93
N GLU A 55 10.82 -2.96 -7.94
CA GLU A 55 12.28 -3.03 -8.00
C GLU A 55 12.93 -3.69 -6.77
N LEU A 56 12.19 -4.60 -6.11
CA LEU A 56 12.75 -5.37 -5.01
C LEU A 56 13.64 -6.49 -5.56
N PRO A 57 14.91 -6.59 -5.15
CA PRO A 57 15.82 -7.62 -5.63
C PRO A 57 15.24 -9.04 -5.49
N ARG A 58 15.28 -9.82 -6.55
CA ARG A 58 14.70 -11.17 -6.60
C ARG A 58 15.26 -12.10 -5.52
N ALA A 59 16.52 -11.92 -5.15
CA ALA A 59 17.17 -12.67 -4.07
C ALA A 59 16.47 -12.51 -2.70
N LEU A 60 15.71 -11.44 -2.49
CA LEU A 60 15.00 -11.18 -1.24
C LEU A 60 13.60 -11.78 -1.19
N TRP A 61 13.05 -12.26 -2.31
CA TRP A 61 11.65 -12.70 -2.37
C TRP A 61 11.33 -13.89 -1.45
N ALA A 62 12.30 -14.78 -1.25
CA ALA A 62 12.17 -15.91 -0.33
C ALA A 62 12.62 -15.59 1.11
N ALA A 63 13.22 -14.40 1.34
CA ALA A 63 13.70 -14.01 2.65
C ALA A 63 12.52 -13.65 3.58
N PRO A 64 12.67 -13.86 4.91
CA PRO A 64 11.71 -13.38 5.90
C PRO A 64 11.58 -11.85 5.85
N ALA A 65 10.34 -11.34 5.86
CA ALA A 65 10.11 -9.90 5.75
C ALA A 65 10.74 -9.09 6.90
N GLY A 66 10.95 -9.70 8.05
CA GLY A 66 11.62 -9.04 9.19
C GLY A 66 13.10 -8.70 8.98
N THR A 67 13.74 -9.26 7.94
CA THR A 67 15.15 -8.98 7.62
C THR A 67 15.34 -7.80 6.66
N LEU A 68 14.25 -7.26 6.14
CA LEU A 68 14.26 -6.19 5.15
C LEU A 68 14.52 -4.83 5.78
N SER A 69 15.18 -3.92 5.02
CA SER A 69 15.24 -2.50 5.37
C SER A 69 13.83 -1.87 5.32
N VAL A 70 13.67 -0.70 5.97
CA VAL A 70 12.40 0.05 5.99
C VAL A 70 11.87 0.30 4.58
N GLY A 71 12.71 0.79 3.65
CA GLY A 71 12.31 1.03 2.26
C GLY A 71 11.92 -0.25 1.51
N GLN A 72 12.58 -1.39 1.80
CA GLN A 72 12.22 -2.69 1.23
C GLN A 72 10.88 -3.18 1.78
N GLN A 73 10.64 -3.07 3.10
CA GLN A 73 9.35 -3.40 3.72
C GLN A 73 8.20 -2.59 3.14
N GLN A 74 8.44 -1.31 2.87
CA GLN A 74 7.47 -0.41 2.26
C GLN A 74 7.07 -0.87 0.85
N ARG A 75 8.04 -1.25 0.02
CA ARG A 75 7.81 -1.80 -1.33
C ARG A 75 6.97 -3.09 -1.27
N VAL A 76 7.27 -3.97 -0.33
CA VAL A 76 6.48 -5.20 -0.09
C VAL A 76 5.05 -4.87 0.35
N ALA A 77 4.88 -3.88 1.23
CA ALA A 77 3.55 -3.44 1.68
C ALA A 77 2.71 -2.86 0.54
N ALA A 78 3.33 -2.10 -0.38
CA ALA A 78 2.66 -1.61 -1.58
C ALA A 78 2.24 -2.76 -2.50
N ALA A 79 3.13 -3.72 -2.79
CA ALA A 79 2.81 -4.90 -3.59
C ALA A 79 1.67 -5.72 -2.95
N ARG A 80 1.70 -5.94 -1.63
CA ARG A 80 0.63 -6.62 -0.89
C ARG A 80 -0.71 -5.89 -0.99
N ALA A 81 -0.70 -4.57 -0.89
CA ALA A 81 -1.93 -3.78 -0.99
C ALA A 81 -2.56 -3.90 -2.38
N LEU A 82 -1.76 -3.93 -3.44
CA LEU A 82 -2.17 -3.89 -4.84
C LEU A 82 -2.54 -5.26 -5.43
N ILE A 83 -2.07 -6.38 -4.83
CA ILE A 83 -2.31 -7.70 -5.42
C ILE A 83 -3.79 -7.97 -5.62
N GLY A 84 -4.14 -8.49 -6.80
CA GLY A 84 -5.53 -8.76 -7.19
C GLY A 84 -6.36 -7.50 -7.45
N ALA A 85 -5.71 -6.38 -7.78
CA ALA A 85 -6.32 -5.13 -8.24
C ALA A 85 -7.54 -4.70 -7.40
N PRO A 86 -7.35 -4.27 -6.13
CA PRO A 86 -8.45 -3.77 -5.31
C PRO A 86 -9.04 -2.50 -5.93
N ALA A 87 -10.31 -2.21 -5.66
CA ALA A 87 -10.94 -0.99 -6.15
C ALA A 87 -10.33 0.29 -5.52
N VAL A 88 -9.92 0.20 -4.26
CA VAL A 88 -9.32 1.31 -3.50
C VAL A 88 -8.10 0.83 -2.75
N VAL A 89 -7.01 1.59 -2.80
CA VAL A 89 -5.86 1.46 -1.91
C VAL A 89 -5.90 2.60 -0.90
N ILE A 90 -5.84 2.26 0.38
CA ILE A 90 -5.73 3.22 1.49
C ILE A 90 -4.28 3.18 1.98
N ALA A 91 -3.62 4.32 1.96
CA ALA A 91 -2.25 4.47 2.44
C ALA A 91 -2.23 5.47 3.62
N ASP A 92 -1.96 4.96 4.80
CA ASP A 92 -2.01 5.71 6.05
C ASP A 92 -0.58 6.05 6.50
N GLU A 93 -0.19 7.32 6.34
CA GLU A 93 1.15 7.86 6.63
C GLU A 93 2.32 7.00 6.10
N PRO A 94 2.26 6.45 4.89
CA PRO A 94 3.20 5.43 4.44
C PRO A 94 4.62 5.96 4.20
N THR A 95 4.81 7.28 4.22
CA THR A 95 6.08 7.93 3.94
C THR A 95 6.69 8.65 5.15
N SER A 96 6.07 8.55 6.32
CA SER A 96 6.48 9.29 7.53
C SER A 96 7.90 8.95 8.02
N ALA A 97 8.38 7.74 7.76
CA ALA A 97 9.71 7.26 8.19
C ALA A 97 10.79 7.39 7.09
N LEU A 98 10.49 8.02 5.95
CA LEU A 98 11.40 8.12 4.81
C LEU A 98 12.07 9.48 4.71
N ASP A 99 13.32 9.47 4.27
CA ASP A 99 13.96 10.68 3.74
C ASP A 99 13.29 11.14 2.44
N GLU A 100 13.65 12.34 1.97
CA GLU A 100 12.98 12.97 0.85
C GLU A 100 13.14 12.18 -0.46
N ALA A 101 14.33 11.66 -0.74
CA ALA A 101 14.59 10.92 -1.98
C ALA A 101 13.81 9.59 -2.04
N LEU A 102 13.79 8.86 -0.92
CA LEU A 102 13.03 7.61 -0.81
C LEU A 102 11.51 7.87 -0.86
N ARG A 103 11.06 8.99 -0.28
CA ARG A 103 9.65 9.41 -0.33
C ARG A 103 9.19 9.66 -1.75
N GLU A 104 9.96 10.43 -2.53
CA GLU A 104 9.65 10.73 -3.92
C GLU A 104 9.60 9.46 -4.78
N ALA A 105 10.58 8.59 -4.65
CA ALA A 105 10.62 7.32 -5.36
C ALA A 105 9.42 6.43 -5.01
N PHE A 106 9.06 6.35 -3.73
CA PHE A 106 7.90 5.57 -3.30
C PHE A 106 6.58 6.16 -3.78
N MET A 107 6.43 7.48 -3.75
CA MET A 107 5.22 8.15 -4.24
C MET A 107 5.00 7.89 -5.72
N ALA A 108 6.06 8.01 -6.55
CA ALA A 108 5.98 7.69 -7.96
C ALA A 108 5.56 6.23 -8.19
N LEU A 109 6.24 5.29 -7.52
CA LEU A 109 5.92 3.87 -7.58
C LEU A 109 4.46 3.57 -7.22
N LEU A 110 3.95 4.16 -6.13
CA LEU A 110 2.59 3.91 -5.64
C LEU A 110 1.54 4.47 -6.60
N LEU A 111 1.72 5.72 -7.08
CA LEU A 111 0.81 6.35 -8.03
C LEU A 111 0.74 5.58 -9.34
N ASP A 112 1.90 5.23 -9.92
CA ASP A 112 1.99 4.46 -11.18
C ASP A 112 1.36 3.06 -11.02
N SER A 113 1.61 2.42 -9.87
CA SER A 113 1.07 1.09 -9.61
C SER A 113 -0.45 1.11 -9.40
N CYS A 114 -1.00 2.13 -8.73
CA CYS A 114 -2.44 2.32 -8.60
C CYS A 114 -3.09 2.60 -9.95
N ALA A 115 -2.50 3.49 -10.76
CA ALA A 115 -2.98 3.80 -12.10
C ALA A 115 -3.02 2.55 -13.00
N ALA A 116 -1.94 1.76 -13.00
CA ALA A 116 -1.86 0.53 -13.79
C ALA A 116 -2.84 -0.55 -13.32
N ALA A 117 -3.18 -0.59 -12.03
CA ALA A 117 -4.17 -1.51 -11.47
C ALA A 117 -5.61 -1.01 -11.61
N GLY A 118 -5.84 0.24 -12.06
CA GLY A 118 -7.15 0.89 -12.07
C GLY A 118 -7.72 1.11 -10.67
N SER A 119 -6.86 1.22 -9.66
CA SER A 119 -7.23 1.40 -8.25
C SER A 119 -7.27 2.88 -7.90
N ALA A 120 -8.33 3.33 -7.21
CA ALA A 120 -8.31 4.64 -6.58
C ALA A 120 -7.35 4.65 -5.37
N LEU A 121 -6.62 5.75 -5.17
CA LEU A 121 -5.73 5.93 -4.02
C LEU A 121 -6.32 6.93 -3.03
N LEU A 122 -6.53 6.50 -1.80
CA LEU A 122 -6.79 7.37 -0.65
C LEU A 122 -5.50 7.46 0.18
N PHE A 123 -4.85 8.60 0.13
CA PHE A 123 -3.59 8.83 0.82
C PHE A 123 -3.80 9.75 2.03
N VAL A 124 -3.43 9.29 3.21
CA VAL A 124 -3.49 10.09 4.45
C VAL A 124 -2.08 10.55 4.78
N SER A 125 -1.90 11.85 4.97
CA SER A 125 -0.63 12.44 5.38
C SER A 125 -0.83 13.79 6.06
N HIS A 126 0.11 14.13 6.94
CA HIS A 126 0.25 15.48 7.50
C HIS A 126 1.24 16.36 6.71
N ASP A 127 1.89 15.81 5.68
CA ASP A 127 2.83 16.57 4.82
C ASP A 127 2.08 17.29 3.70
N ALA A 128 1.84 18.58 3.89
CA ALA A 128 1.12 19.43 2.92
C ALA A 128 1.81 19.50 1.53
N ARG A 129 3.13 19.21 1.44
CA ARG A 129 3.86 19.23 0.16
C ARG A 129 3.36 18.15 -0.79
N LEU A 130 2.85 17.04 -0.25
CA LEU A 130 2.30 15.93 -1.04
C LEU A 130 0.94 16.28 -1.68
N ALA A 131 0.24 17.30 -1.19
CA ALA A 131 -1.08 17.69 -1.69
C ALA A 131 -1.11 17.93 -3.21
N GLN A 132 -0.03 18.48 -3.77
CA GLN A 132 0.09 18.79 -5.21
C GLN A 132 0.12 17.53 -6.10
N ARG A 133 0.34 16.35 -5.53
CA ARG A 133 0.36 15.07 -6.26
C ARG A 133 -1.04 14.47 -6.47
N PHE A 134 -2.07 15.06 -5.87
CA PHE A 134 -3.42 14.50 -5.85
C PHE A 134 -4.42 15.45 -6.52
N ALA A 135 -5.34 14.88 -7.29
CA ALA A 135 -6.41 15.64 -7.96
C ALA A 135 -7.42 16.24 -6.96
N ARG A 136 -7.55 15.64 -5.77
CA ARG A 136 -8.45 16.11 -4.71
C ARG A 136 -7.76 16.02 -3.37
N VAL A 137 -7.83 17.10 -2.61
CA VAL A 137 -7.34 17.18 -1.23
C VAL A 137 -8.51 17.48 -0.31
N VAL A 138 -8.57 16.78 0.81
CA VAL A 138 -9.56 16.99 1.88
C VAL A 138 -8.80 17.33 3.14
N ASP A 139 -9.00 18.54 3.65
CA ASP A 139 -8.46 18.95 4.94
C ASP A 139 -9.43 18.50 6.05
N LEU A 140 -9.02 17.52 6.85
CA LEU A 140 -9.87 16.90 7.87
C LEU A 140 -10.43 17.90 8.90
N PRO A 141 -9.66 18.88 9.43
CA PRO A 141 -10.18 19.94 10.30
C PRO A 141 -11.35 20.74 9.72
N THR A 142 -11.38 20.92 8.40
CA THR A 142 -12.45 21.71 7.74
C THR A 142 -13.79 21.00 7.66
N ILE A 143 -13.77 19.65 7.67
CA ILE A 143 -14.97 18.80 7.59
C ILE A 143 -15.36 18.17 8.92
N ASN A 144 -14.48 18.22 9.93
CA ASN A 144 -14.75 17.69 11.26
C ASN A 144 -15.47 18.71 12.12
N HIS A 145 -16.81 18.63 12.17
CA HIS A 145 -17.64 19.50 13.00
C HIS A 145 -17.65 19.12 14.49
N ALA A 146 -17.18 17.92 14.86
CA ALA A 146 -17.20 17.46 16.24
C ALA A 146 -16.28 18.28 17.18
N ALA A 147 -15.16 18.80 16.67
CA ALA A 147 -14.25 19.65 17.41
C ALA A 147 -14.80 21.06 17.71
N ARG A 148 -15.78 21.53 16.93
CA ARG A 148 -16.42 22.87 17.13
C ARG A 148 -17.54 22.85 18.16
N ALA A 149 -18.04 21.69 18.56
CA ALA A 149 -19.11 21.54 19.54
C ALA A 149 -18.58 21.45 20.99
N ALA A 150 -17.26 21.40 21.20
CA ALA A 150 -16.60 21.27 22.50
C ALA A 150 -15.87 22.54 22.97
N ALA A 151 -16.00 23.63 22.25
CA ALA A 151 -15.53 24.99 22.60
C ALA A 151 -16.71 25.91 22.78
#